data_02f15717ec7b41c1818168fc790ecd40
#
_entry.id   02f15717ec7b41c1818168fc790ecd40
#
_cell.length_a   1.000
_cell.length_b   1.000
_cell.length_c   1.000
_cell.angle_alpha   90.00
_cell.angle_beta   90.00
_cell.angle_gamma   90.00
#
_symmetry.space_group_name_H-M   'P 1'
#
loop_
_entity.id
_entity.type
_entity.pdbx_description
1 polymer ?
#
loop_
_entity_poly.entity_id
_entity_poly.type
_entity_poly.pdbx_seq_one_letter_code
_entity_poly.pdbx_strand_id
1 'polypeptide(L)'
;MSLVINACGRFGFGWLRATTHGMKDRILIVDDDEQLINAYREYLTGLGYHVDTAGEIEEAQALLTHFPYSVVITDLRLSQLSFGGLELVKFIRAGSLHPRVVVLTAYGWPELRAEATDQEVDAFLRKPMRLSDLAKTIEILSGGTA
;
A
#
# COMPACT_ATOMS: atom_id res chain seq x y z
N MET A 1 18.69 21.64 -4.70
CA MET A 1 18.17 22.13 -4.57
C MET A 1 17.45 22.39 -4.61
N SER A 2 17.37 21.94 -4.53
CA SER A 2 16.68 22.29 -4.37
C SER A 2 15.86 22.60 -4.37
N LEU A 3 15.49 22.19 -4.29
CA LEU A 3 14.62 22.61 -4.08
C LEU A 3 13.81 22.94 -3.95
N VAL A 4 13.64 22.69 -4.08
CA VAL A 4 12.82 23.17 -3.78
C VAL A 4 11.94 23.40 -3.89
N ILE A 5 11.65 23.21 -3.98
CA ILE A 5 10.80 23.63 -3.89
C ILE A 5 9.91 24.01 -3.84
N ASN A 6 9.61 23.87 -4.10
CA ASN A 6 8.81 24.41 -3.92
C ASN A 6 8.13 24.72 -3.67
N ALA A 7 8.36 24.66 -3.49
CA ALA A 7 7.83 25.15 -3.05
C ALA A 7 7.38 25.71 -2.88
N CYS A 8 7.52 25.80 -3.02
CA CYS A 8 7.27 26.48 -2.69
C CYS A 8 7.28 26.88 -2.72
N GLY A 9 7.90 26.77 -2.99
CA GLY A 9 7.98 27.19 -2.79
C GLY A 9 8.28 27.41 -2.72
N ARG A 10 8.46 27.37 -2.83
CA ARG A 10 8.66 27.57 -2.68
C ARG A 10 9.07 27.64 -2.22
N PHE A 11 9.56 27.68 -2.33
CA PHE A 11 10.06 27.73 -1.85
C PHE A 11 10.21 27.45 -1.56
N GLY A 12 10.71 27.39 -1.70
CA GLY A 12 10.91 27.07 -1.27
C GLY A 12 11.15 26.52 -1.15
N PHE A 13 11.32 26.28 -1.20
CA PHE A 13 11.58 25.81 -0.94
C PHE A 13 11.58 25.17 -0.96
N GLY A 14 11.70 24.76 -1.19
CA GLY A 14 11.82 24.07 -1.12
C GLY A 14 12.20 23.48 -0.87
N TRP A 15 12.40 23.54 -0.45
CA TRP A 15 13.01 22.90 0.07
C TRP A 15 12.63 22.14 1.03
N LEU A 16 12.47 21.94 1.45
CA LEU A 16 11.87 21.21 2.34
C LEU A 16 11.85 19.78 2.08
N ARG A 17 11.72 19.45 0.93
CA ARG A 17 11.85 18.14 0.52
C ARG A 17 13.12 17.53 0.96
N ALA A 18 14.10 18.34 1.08
CA ALA A 18 15.41 17.88 1.48
C ALA A 18 15.36 17.20 2.83
N THR A 19 14.45 17.63 3.70
CA THR A 19 14.38 17.05 5.02
C THR A 19 13.78 15.66 4.99
N THR A 20 13.02 15.33 3.96
CA THR A 20 12.49 13.98 3.81
C THR A 20 13.30 13.20 2.83
N HIS A 21 14.46 13.71 2.50
CA HIS A 21 15.36 13.08 1.57
C HIS A 21 15.68 11.66 2.01
N GLY A 22 15.51 10.70 1.15
CA GLY A 22 15.74 9.31 1.49
C GLY A 22 14.52 8.55 1.97
N MET A 23 13.47 9.30 2.34
CA MET A 23 12.24 8.63 2.76
C MET A 23 11.35 8.41 1.56
N LYS A 24 10.84 7.19 1.47
CA LYS A 24 9.90 6.84 0.43
C LYS A 24 8.48 6.95 0.97
N ASP A 25 7.53 6.59 0.15
CA ASP A 25 6.13 6.71 0.50
C ASP A 25 5.73 5.82 1.67
N ARG A 26 4.55 6.08 2.19
CA ARG A 26 4.01 5.33 3.30
C ARG A 26 3.13 4.20 2.77
N ILE A 27 3.37 3.00 3.28
CA ILE A 27 2.72 1.78 2.80
C ILE A 27 1.96 1.15 3.97
N LEU A 28 0.74 0.68 3.70
CA LEU A 28 -0.01 -0.09 4.68
C LEU A 28 -0.12 -1.52 4.20
N ILE A 29 0.21 -2.46 5.07
CA ILE A 29 0.11 -3.89 4.77
C ILE A 29 -0.93 -4.50 5.70
N VAL A 30 -1.92 -5.17 5.11
CA VAL A 30 -3.02 -5.76 5.85
C VAL A 30 -3.06 -7.26 5.60
N ASP A 31 -2.80 -8.04 6.62
CA ASP A 31 -2.78 -9.50 6.52
C ASP A 31 -2.84 -10.04 7.95
N ASP A 32 -3.52 -11.16 8.16
CA ASP A 32 -3.60 -11.73 9.50
C ASP A 32 -2.47 -12.71 9.79
N ASP A 33 -1.55 -12.91 8.86
CA ASP A 33 -0.38 -13.76 9.06
C ASP A 33 0.78 -12.87 9.54
N GLU A 34 1.04 -12.92 10.83
CA GLU A 34 2.06 -12.08 11.45
C GLU A 34 3.46 -12.28 10.90
N GLN A 35 3.80 -13.53 10.60
CA GLN A 35 5.13 -13.82 10.07
C GLN A 35 5.31 -13.19 8.69
N LEU A 36 4.29 -13.28 7.89
CA LEU A 36 4.34 -12.72 6.56
C LEU A 36 4.42 -11.19 6.60
N ILE A 37 3.61 -10.59 7.46
CA ILE A 37 3.63 -9.14 7.65
C ILE A 37 5.03 -8.68 8.06
N ASN A 38 5.64 -9.39 9.00
CA ASN A 38 6.95 -8.99 9.49
C ASN A 38 8.01 -9.07 8.40
N ALA A 39 7.93 -10.10 7.56
CA ALA A 39 8.87 -10.23 6.46
C ALA A 39 8.71 -9.09 5.45
N TYR A 40 7.49 -8.78 5.11
CA TYR A 40 7.22 -7.69 4.18
C TYR A 40 7.68 -6.36 4.76
N ARG A 41 7.34 -6.12 6.03
CA ARG A 41 7.71 -4.86 6.67
C ARG A 41 9.22 -4.68 6.72
N GLU A 42 9.92 -5.72 7.11
CA GLU A 42 11.36 -5.64 7.22
C GLU A 42 12.00 -5.34 5.86
N TYR A 43 11.55 -6.06 4.84
CA TYR A 43 12.10 -5.89 3.52
C TYR A 43 11.85 -4.49 2.98
N LEU A 44 10.60 -4.02 3.08
CA LEU A 44 10.25 -2.73 2.51
C LEU A 44 10.82 -1.57 3.32
N THR A 45 10.91 -1.73 4.63
CA THR A 45 11.56 -0.71 5.46
C THR A 45 13.02 -0.59 5.08
N GLY A 46 13.67 -1.72 4.79
CA GLY A 46 15.06 -1.72 4.35
C GLY A 46 15.25 -0.98 3.03
N LEU A 47 14.21 -0.88 2.23
CA LEU A 47 14.26 -0.15 0.97
C LEU A 47 13.93 1.34 1.14
N GLY A 48 13.57 1.77 2.35
CA GLY A 48 13.33 3.17 2.63
C GLY A 48 11.87 3.57 2.77
N TYR A 49 10.94 2.62 2.65
CA TYR A 49 9.53 2.93 2.82
C TYR A 49 9.16 3.04 4.30
N HIS A 50 8.14 3.83 4.58
CA HIS A 50 7.55 3.86 5.90
C HIS A 50 6.39 2.85 5.88
N VAL A 51 6.45 1.82 6.69
CA VAL A 51 5.50 0.72 6.61
C VAL A 51 4.72 0.58 7.91
N ASP A 52 3.39 0.64 7.80
CA ASP A 52 2.50 0.30 8.90
C ASP A 52 1.81 -1.02 8.57
N THR A 53 1.36 -1.74 9.57
CA THR A 53 0.74 -3.04 9.38
C THR A 53 -0.54 -3.13 10.18
N ALA A 54 -1.47 -3.95 9.68
CA ALA A 54 -2.72 -4.23 10.37
C ALA A 54 -3.08 -5.70 10.15
N GLY A 55 -3.59 -6.32 11.20
CA GLY A 55 -4.00 -7.73 11.12
C GLY A 55 -5.48 -7.91 10.88
N GLU A 56 -6.25 -6.85 10.98
CA GLU A 56 -7.69 -6.91 10.85
C GLU A 56 -8.20 -5.70 10.10
N ILE A 57 -9.41 -5.84 9.56
CA ILE A 57 -10.01 -4.76 8.77
C ILE A 57 -10.19 -3.49 9.59
N GLU A 58 -10.68 -3.64 10.81
CA GLU A 58 -10.97 -2.48 11.66
C GLU A 58 -9.69 -1.69 11.97
N GLU A 59 -8.62 -2.41 12.21
CA GLU A 59 -7.35 -1.76 12.45
C GLU A 59 -6.85 -1.01 11.21
N ALA A 60 -7.01 -1.65 10.06
CA ALA A 60 -6.61 -1.03 8.80
C ALA A 60 -7.44 0.23 8.54
N GLN A 61 -8.74 0.17 8.80
CA GLN A 61 -9.61 1.32 8.60
C GLN A 61 -9.21 2.48 9.51
N ALA A 62 -8.86 2.17 10.74
CA ALA A 62 -8.42 3.21 11.68
C ALA A 62 -7.14 3.88 11.19
N LEU A 63 -6.19 3.09 10.71
CA LEU A 63 -4.95 3.65 10.19
C LEU A 63 -5.20 4.49 8.95
N LEU A 64 -6.07 4.01 8.07
CA LEU A 64 -6.40 4.75 6.84
C LEU A 64 -7.09 6.08 7.14
N THR A 65 -7.82 6.14 8.24
CA THR A 65 -8.49 7.37 8.63
C THR A 65 -7.50 8.41 9.13
N HIS A 66 -6.41 7.96 9.76
CA HIS A 66 -5.48 8.87 10.42
C HIS A 66 -4.25 9.21 9.60
N PHE A 67 -3.86 8.37 8.65
CA PHE A 67 -2.61 8.59 7.92
C PHE A 67 -2.81 8.46 6.41
N PRO A 68 -2.06 9.24 5.62
CA PRO A 68 -2.12 9.10 4.17
C PRO A 68 -1.16 8.00 3.72
N TYR A 69 -1.67 7.07 2.94
CA TYR A 69 -0.86 5.99 2.38
C TYR A 69 -0.80 6.12 0.87
N SER A 70 0.36 5.84 0.31
CA SER A 70 0.50 5.81 -1.14
C SER A 70 0.03 4.49 -1.71
N VAL A 71 0.28 3.41 -0.98
CA VAL A 71 -0.08 2.07 -1.42
C VAL A 71 -0.62 1.29 -0.24
N VAL A 72 -1.70 0.56 -0.47
CA VAL A 72 -2.25 -0.37 0.50
C VAL A 72 -2.15 -1.76 -0.10
N ILE A 73 -1.53 -2.67 0.64
CA ILE A 73 -1.41 -4.06 0.23
C ILE A 73 -2.28 -4.87 1.16
N THR A 74 -3.24 -5.57 0.63
CA THR A 74 -4.15 -6.35 1.46
C THR A 74 -4.26 -7.78 0.96
N ASP A 75 -4.28 -8.72 1.90
CA ASP A 75 -4.63 -10.09 1.58
C ASP A 75 -6.12 -10.10 1.26
N LEU A 76 -6.51 -10.95 0.34
CA LEU A 76 -7.90 -11.09 -0.02
C LEU A 76 -8.72 -11.67 1.13
N ARG A 77 -8.16 -12.66 1.80
CA ARG A 77 -8.85 -13.33 2.92
C ARG A 77 -8.36 -12.73 4.22
N LEU A 78 -9.25 -12.00 4.88
CA LEU A 78 -8.93 -11.37 6.15
C LEU A 78 -9.95 -11.82 7.19
N SER A 79 -9.47 -12.09 8.39
CA SER A 79 -10.34 -12.39 9.54
C SER A 79 -11.36 -13.45 9.21
N GLN A 80 -10.92 -14.48 8.50
CA GLN A 80 -11.77 -15.61 8.13
C GLN A 80 -12.88 -15.27 7.15
N LEU A 81 -12.94 -14.04 6.68
CA LEU A 81 -13.86 -13.67 5.63
C LEU A 81 -13.17 -13.93 4.29
N SER A 82 -13.84 -14.66 3.42
CA SER A 82 -13.25 -15.04 2.13
C SER A 82 -12.86 -13.83 1.29
N PHE A 83 -13.61 -12.76 1.41
CA PHE A 83 -13.37 -11.55 0.62
C PHE A 83 -13.18 -10.32 1.48
N GLY A 84 -12.64 -10.50 2.69
CA GLY A 84 -12.44 -9.36 3.58
C GLY A 84 -11.58 -8.27 2.98
N GLY A 85 -10.61 -8.65 2.14
CA GLY A 85 -9.78 -7.66 1.46
C GLY A 85 -10.58 -6.76 0.55
N LEU A 86 -11.61 -7.30 -0.12
CA LEU A 86 -12.44 -6.50 -1.00
C LEU A 86 -13.33 -5.54 -0.23
N GLU A 87 -13.74 -5.92 0.98
CA GLU A 87 -14.47 -4.99 1.84
C GLU A 87 -13.59 -3.80 2.19
N LEU A 88 -12.33 -4.06 2.44
CA LEU A 88 -11.39 -2.98 2.71
C LEU A 88 -11.22 -2.09 1.49
N VAL A 89 -11.17 -2.67 0.29
CA VAL A 89 -11.08 -1.88 -0.93
C VAL A 89 -12.30 -0.97 -1.06
N LYS A 90 -13.49 -1.48 -0.77
CA LYS A 90 -14.68 -0.66 -0.82
C LYS A 90 -14.58 0.53 0.13
N PHE A 91 -14.10 0.29 1.33
CA PHE A 91 -13.91 1.35 2.31
C PHE A 91 -12.94 2.40 1.76
N ILE A 92 -11.84 1.97 1.17
CA ILE A 92 -10.85 2.88 0.62
C ILE A 92 -11.44 3.72 -0.51
N ARG A 93 -12.17 3.08 -1.41
CA ARG A 93 -12.71 3.80 -2.57
C ARG A 93 -13.85 4.75 -2.20
N ALA A 94 -14.50 4.51 -1.08
CA ALA A 94 -15.54 5.42 -0.59
C ALA A 94 -14.94 6.65 0.07
N GLY A 95 -13.67 6.62 0.41
CA GLY A 95 -13.01 7.74 1.07
C GLY A 95 -12.53 8.80 0.11
N SER A 96 -12.00 9.89 0.67
CA SER A 96 -11.52 11.00 -0.14
C SER A 96 -10.09 10.82 -0.59
N LEU A 97 -9.31 9.97 0.08
CA LEU A 97 -7.96 9.67 -0.32
C LEU A 97 -7.98 8.45 -1.21
N HIS A 98 -7.08 8.42 -2.18
CA HIS A 98 -7.08 7.34 -3.17
C HIS A 98 -5.72 6.68 -3.26
N PRO A 99 -5.34 5.89 -2.26
CA PRO A 99 -4.09 5.12 -2.36
C PRO A 99 -4.23 4.07 -3.45
N ARG A 100 -3.11 3.65 -3.99
CA ARG A 100 -3.09 2.50 -4.88
C ARG A 100 -3.31 1.26 -4.06
N VAL A 101 -4.03 0.31 -4.62
CA VAL A 101 -4.41 -0.90 -3.89
C VAL A 101 -3.87 -2.13 -4.59
N VAL A 102 -3.16 -2.96 -3.84
CA VAL A 102 -2.63 -4.23 -4.30
C VAL A 102 -3.32 -5.33 -3.49
N VAL A 103 -3.91 -6.29 -4.18
CA VAL A 103 -4.54 -7.43 -3.51
C VAL A 103 -3.69 -8.66 -3.70
N LEU A 104 -3.39 -9.35 -2.60
CA LEU A 104 -2.65 -10.60 -2.62
C LEU A 104 -3.63 -11.74 -2.48
N THR A 105 -3.46 -12.79 -3.26
CA THR A 105 -4.37 -13.91 -3.20
C THR A 105 -3.67 -15.23 -3.48
N ALA A 106 -4.13 -16.28 -2.80
CA ALA A 106 -3.59 -17.62 -3.00
C ALA A 106 -4.45 -18.45 -3.94
N TYR A 107 -5.74 -18.16 -4.04
CA TYR A 107 -6.65 -18.95 -4.90
C TYR A 107 -7.84 -18.13 -5.34
N GLY A 108 -8.72 -18.77 -6.13
CA GLY A 108 -9.93 -18.12 -6.63
C GLY A 108 -9.61 -17.05 -7.63
N TRP A 109 -8.52 -17.21 -8.35
CA TRP A 109 -7.98 -16.15 -9.19
C TRP A 109 -8.95 -15.57 -10.22
N PRO A 110 -9.59 -16.37 -11.07
CA PRO A 110 -10.40 -15.76 -12.14
C PRO A 110 -11.62 -15.01 -11.63
N GLU A 111 -12.35 -15.63 -10.71
CA GLU A 111 -13.57 -15.02 -10.18
C GLU A 111 -13.25 -13.77 -9.38
N LEU A 112 -12.23 -13.87 -8.55
CA LEU A 112 -11.84 -12.78 -7.69
C LEU A 112 -11.32 -11.60 -8.49
N ARG A 113 -10.62 -11.89 -9.57
CA ARG A 113 -10.08 -10.85 -10.40
C ARG A 113 -11.19 -10.02 -11.04
N ALA A 114 -12.25 -10.69 -11.47
CA ALA A 114 -13.37 -9.99 -12.06
C ALA A 114 -14.03 -9.06 -11.05
N GLU A 115 -14.28 -9.56 -9.85
CA GLU A 115 -14.92 -8.76 -8.83
C GLU A 115 -14.05 -7.60 -8.38
N ALA A 116 -12.75 -7.86 -8.26
CA ALA A 116 -11.84 -6.82 -7.82
C ALA A 116 -11.63 -5.75 -8.87
N THR A 117 -11.76 -6.10 -10.13
CA THR A 117 -11.68 -5.10 -11.18
C THR A 117 -12.81 -4.08 -11.03
N ASP A 118 -13.98 -4.55 -10.64
CA ASP A 118 -15.11 -3.65 -10.41
C ASP A 118 -14.84 -2.69 -9.27
N GLN A 119 -13.91 -3.01 -8.38
CA GLN A 119 -13.58 -2.17 -7.25
C GLN A 119 -12.30 -1.39 -7.44
N GLU A 120 -11.80 -1.37 -8.69
CA GLU A 120 -10.64 -0.54 -9.02
C GLU A 120 -9.39 -0.91 -8.22
N VAL A 121 -9.10 -2.19 -8.19
CA VAL A 121 -7.85 -2.67 -7.63
C VAL A 121 -6.75 -2.40 -8.65
N ASP A 122 -5.64 -1.83 -8.19
CA ASP A 122 -4.56 -1.43 -9.11
C ASP A 122 -3.68 -2.60 -9.51
N ALA A 123 -3.53 -3.59 -8.66
CA ALA A 123 -2.71 -4.75 -8.99
C ALA A 123 -3.13 -5.97 -8.19
N PHE A 124 -2.96 -7.12 -8.81
CA PHE A 124 -3.17 -8.41 -8.18
C PHE A 124 -1.86 -9.15 -8.18
N LEU A 125 -1.47 -9.70 -7.04
CA LEU A 125 -0.30 -10.53 -6.96
C LEU A 125 -0.69 -11.87 -6.36
N ARG A 126 -0.17 -12.92 -6.94
CA ARG A 126 -0.49 -14.27 -6.49
C ARG A 126 0.55 -14.75 -5.50
N LYS A 127 0.09 -15.31 -4.40
CA LYS A 127 0.98 -15.92 -3.43
C LYS A 127 1.32 -17.34 -3.89
N PRO A 128 2.53 -17.81 -3.64
CA PRO A 128 3.65 -17.10 -3.07
C PRO A 128 4.33 -16.22 -4.12
N MET A 129 4.98 -15.15 -3.66
CA MET A 129 5.69 -14.27 -4.57
C MET A 129 7.00 -13.85 -3.93
N ARG A 130 7.91 -13.36 -4.75
CA ARG A 130 9.17 -12.85 -4.25
C ARG A 130 8.97 -11.46 -3.67
N LEU A 131 9.70 -11.17 -2.60
CA LEU A 131 9.64 -9.83 -2.01
C LEU A 131 10.09 -8.78 -3.01
N SER A 132 11.03 -9.12 -3.88
CA SER A 132 11.49 -8.19 -4.90
C SER A 132 10.39 -7.86 -5.91
N ASP A 133 9.50 -8.82 -6.20
CA ASP A 133 8.39 -8.55 -7.11
C ASP A 133 7.36 -7.63 -6.46
N LEU A 134 7.12 -7.83 -5.16
CA LEU A 134 6.23 -6.95 -4.42
C LEU A 134 6.80 -5.54 -4.41
N ALA A 135 8.08 -5.40 -4.13
CA ALA A 135 8.71 -4.09 -4.08
C ALA A 135 8.65 -3.39 -5.43
N LYS A 136 8.84 -4.14 -6.51
CA LYS A 136 8.79 -3.58 -7.84
C LYS A 136 7.38 -3.06 -8.16
N THR A 137 6.37 -3.82 -7.77
CA THR A 137 4.99 -3.39 -7.97
C THR A 137 4.71 -2.10 -7.20
N ILE A 138 5.17 -2.04 -5.96
CA ILE A 138 4.97 -0.85 -5.14
C ILE A 138 5.64 0.35 -5.78
N GLU A 139 6.86 0.17 -6.27
CA GLU A 139 7.60 1.27 -6.89
C GLU A 139 6.86 1.83 -8.09
N ILE A 140 6.33 0.94 -8.92
CA ILE A 140 5.59 1.37 -10.09
C ILE A 140 4.33 2.13 -9.69
N LEU A 141 3.59 1.62 -8.71
CA LEU A 141 2.32 2.22 -8.31
C LEU A 141 2.49 3.50 -7.52
N SER A 142 3.58 3.63 -6.79
CA SER A 142 3.79 4.84 -5.99
C SER A 142 4.38 5.98 -6.80
N GLY A 143 4.61 5.75 -8.09
CA GLY A 143 5.14 6.81 -8.93
C GLY A 143 6.62 7.03 -8.77
N GLY A 144 7.30 6.07 -8.18
CA GLY A 144 8.73 6.19 -7.98
C GLY A 144 9.51 6.26 -9.25
N THR A 145 8.85 5.96 -10.32
CA THR A 145 9.51 6.01 -11.60
C THR A 145 9.72 7.38 -12.07
N ALA A 146 8.97 8.21 -11.56
CA ALA A 146 8.97 9.59 -12.06
C ALA A 146 10.09 9.94 -12.89
#